data_7da75d65fa308cf730a4cff2d068fd4c
#
_entry.id   7da75d65fa308cf730a4cff2d068fd4c
#
_cell.length_a   1.000
_cell.length_b   1.000
_cell.length_c   1.000
_cell.angle_alpha   90.00
_cell.angle_beta   90.00
_cell.angle_gamma   90.00
#
_symmetry.space_group_name_H-M   'P 1'
#
loop_
_entity.id
_entity.type
_entity.pdbx_description
1 polymer ?
#
loop_
_entity_poly.entity_id
_entity_poly.type
_entity_poly.pdbx_seq_one_letter_code
_entity_poly.pdbx_strand_id
1 'polypeptide(L)'
;MNFYHRDVDWVFSPDFDLEICVDRTIRACRGHDAKLMIAMLFWEPHQVTPEVEYKMHYLVTQLKLAGIDTIGLMHHSYGDFATVPFLELVKVDWCLWKTWNLIKINKISGQNQHWNNQADKFLFLTGKPYRRNRARLLWKLCDAGLEDQMVWSLFCHDTDFDHTCADFPELSREQLRIWIDQHLHNPDNIELVIRNTPTMRAHYQGFPYNPELFANTLFRVVSETSFRDSGEVSLGFRHYPTEKFYVTAFNSQPWILAADPGLLTHLENEGYDGFRWALSEQYDNLLPMNDRIDSIVRCTKSWTESGIPDQDRIRKGVEHNTRHVESLALKQRDKLEAINQKYKLGFTDLTDLFPILDRDPYVEKYHGFLAEYM
;
A
#
# COMPACT_ATOMS: atom_id res chain seq x y z
N MET A 1 -1.72 -0.84 32.48
CA MET A 1 -2.43 0.45 32.31
C MET A 1 -3.56 0.19 31.33
N ASN A 2 -4.80 0.61 31.65
CA ASN A 2 -5.89 0.51 30.68
C ASN A 2 -5.67 1.54 29.57
N PHE A 3 -5.75 1.11 28.33
CA PHE A 3 -5.60 1.98 27.17
C PHE A 3 -6.76 1.77 26.20
N TYR A 4 -6.98 2.75 25.35
CA TYR A 4 -7.93 2.71 24.24
C TYR A 4 -7.21 3.11 22.97
N HIS A 5 -7.43 2.39 21.90
CA HIS A 5 -6.86 2.73 20.61
C HIS A 5 -7.98 3.14 19.64
N ARG A 6 -7.73 4.12 18.79
CA ARG A 6 -8.70 4.63 17.84
C ARG A 6 -8.01 5.24 16.63
N ASP A 7 -8.60 4.96 15.47
CA ASP A 7 -8.35 5.73 14.27
C ASP A 7 -8.90 7.16 14.46
N VAL A 8 -8.04 8.13 14.21
CA VAL A 8 -8.36 9.57 14.32
C VAL A 8 -8.15 10.31 13.00
N ASP A 9 -8.10 9.59 11.87
CA ASP A 9 -7.90 10.18 10.55
C ASP A 9 -8.98 11.21 10.17
N TRP A 10 -10.11 11.23 10.90
CA TRP A 10 -11.10 12.29 10.78
C TRP A 10 -10.54 13.71 10.98
N VAL A 11 -9.40 13.88 11.65
CA VAL A 11 -8.74 15.19 11.79
C VAL A 11 -8.36 15.79 10.44
N PHE A 12 -8.16 14.94 9.41
CA PHE A 12 -7.85 15.35 8.05
C PHE A 12 -9.07 15.74 7.23
N SER A 13 -10.28 15.40 7.68
CA SER A 13 -11.51 15.72 6.95
C SER A 13 -12.07 17.10 7.32
N PRO A 14 -12.46 17.94 6.35
CA PRO A 14 -13.10 19.20 6.62
C PRO A 14 -14.52 19.06 7.16
N ASP A 15 -15.19 17.94 6.90
CA ASP A 15 -16.63 17.76 7.12
C ASP A 15 -16.99 17.25 8.52
N PHE A 16 -16.01 17.01 9.39
CA PHE A 16 -16.25 16.50 10.74
C PHE A 16 -16.36 17.61 11.77
N ASP A 17 -17.41 17.55 12.59
CA ASP A 17 -17.56 18.38 13.78
C ASP A 17 -16.52 17.98 14.83
N LEU A 18 -15.55 18.85 15.07
CA LEU A 18 -14.41 18.61 15.94
C LEU A 18 -14.85 18.34 17.38
N GLU A 19 -15.79 19.11 17.92
CA GLU A 19 -16.24 18.98 19.31
C GLU A 19 -16.96 17.65 19.52
N ILE A 20 -17.83 17.27 18.59
CA ILE A 20 -18.54 15.98 18.64
C ILE A 20 -17.57 14.81 18.58
N CYS A 21 -16.57 14.89 17.70
CA CYS A 21 -15.58 13.81 17.55
C CYS A 21 -14.70 13.66 18.80
N VAL A 22 -14.26 14.77 19.38
CA VAL A 22 -13.47 14.78 20.60
C VAL A 22 -14.28 14.26 21.79
N ASP A 23 -15.50 14.73 21.97
CA ASP A 23 -16.39 14.29 23.06
C ASP A 23 -16.71 12.78 22.96
N ARG A 24 -16.99 12.27 21.76
CA ARG A 24 -17.14 10.82 21.52
C ARG A 24 -15.89 10.04 21.88
N THR A 25 -14.72 10.56 21.54
CA THR A 25 -13.44 9.92 21.85
C THR A 25 -13.20 9.87 23.37
N ILE A 26 -13.43 10.97 24.09
CA ILE A 26 -13.30 11.02 25.56
C ILE A 26 -14.30 10.05 26.23
N ARG A 27 -15.56 10.02 25.77
CA ARG A 27 -16.57 9.07 26.30
C ARG A 27 -16.15 7.62 26.07
N ALA A 28 -15.62 7.29 24.91
CA ALA A 28 -15.12 5.95 24.63
C ALA A 28 -13.94 5.58 25.54
N CYS A 29 -12.96 6.47 25.72
CA CYS A 29 -11.85 6.23 26.65
C CYS A 29 -12.37 5.98 28.10
N ARG A 30 -13.32 6.79 28.56
CA ARG A 30 -13.93 6.63 29.91
C ARG A 30 -14.72 5.32 30.02
N GLY A 31 -15.45 4.93 28.99
CA GLY A 31 -16.17 3.66 28.93
C GLY A 31 -15.25 2.44 29.06
N HIS A 32 -13.99 2.56 28.67
CA HIS A 32 -12.96 1.55 28.82
C HIS A 32 -12.04 1.78 30.04
N ASP A 33 -12.35 2.73 30.92
CA ASP A 33 -11.47 3.18 32.01
C ASP A 33 -10.01 3.41 31.57
N ALA A 34 -9.84 3.94 30.35
CA ALA A 34 -8.55 4.13 29.75
C ALA A 34 -7.86 5.40 30.28
N LYS A 35 -6.60 5.27 30.66
CA LYS A 35 -5.71 6.38 31.04
C LYS A 35 -4.74 6.77 29.93
N LEU A 36 -4.73 6.00 28.87
CA LEU A 36 -3.90 6.21 27.68
C LEU A 36 -4.75 5.99 26.43
N MET A 37 -4.65 6.90 25.50
CA MET A 37 -5.17 6.75 24.15
C MET A 37 -4.05 6.54 23.16
N ILE A 38 -4.18 5.55 22.30
CA ILE A 38 -3.33 5.36 21.12
C ILE A 38 -4.10 5.91 19.92
N ALA A 39 -3.71 7.10 19.46
CA ALA A 39 -4.27 7.73 18.28
C ALA A 39 -3.57 7.19 17.04
N MET A 40 -4.32 6.57 16.14
CA MET A 40 -3.79 6.02 14.90
C MET A 40 -4.10 6.92 13.72
N LEU A 41 -3.07 7.21 12.91
CA LEU A 41 -3.08 8.11 11.77
C LEU A 41 -2.45 7.39 10.57
N PHE A 42 -3.20 6.43 9.98
CA PHE A 42 -2.63 5.50 8.99
C PHE A 42 -3.27 5.52 7.61
N TRP A 43 -4.37 6.26 7.47
CA TRP A 43 -5.04 6.37 6.18
C TRP A 43 -4.17 7.11 5.15
N GLU A 44 -4.66 7.29 3.96
CA GLU A 44 -3.91 7.85 2.84
C GLU A 44 -3.07 9.08 3.25
N PRO A 45 -1.85 9.27 2.71
CA PRO A 45 -0.97 10.34 3.13
C PRO A 45 -1.62 11.70 2.88
N HIS A 46 -2.01 12.34 3.94
CA HIS A 46 -2.52 13.70 3.94
C HIS A 46 -1.43 14.67 4.39
N GLN A 47 -1.43 15.84 3.81
CA GLN A 47 -0.56 16.90 4.29
C GLN A 47 -1.05 17.36 5.67
N VAL A 48 -0.14 17.46 6.62
CA VAL A 48 -0.43 18.16 7.89
C VAL A 48 -0.50 19.65 7.60
N THR A 49 -1.72 20.16 7.45
CA THR A 49 -1.99 21.58 7.31
C THR A 49 -2.09 22.24 8.70
N PRO A 50 -2.00 23.56 8.81
CA PRO A 50 -2.26 24.26 10.09
C PRO A 50 -3.62 23.92 10.70
N GLU A 51 -4.65 23.66 9.88
CA GLU A 51 -5.96 23.24 10.35
C GLU A 51 -5.93 21.84 10.97
N VAL A 52 -5.27 20.90 10.31
CA VAL A 52 -5.10 19.52 10.81
C VAL A 52 -4.30 19.54 12.12
N GLU A 53 -3.24 20.33 12.17
CA GLU A 53 -2.44 20.51 13.39
C GLU A 53 -3.26 21.11 14.53
N TYR A 54 -4.11 22.09 14.25
CA TYR A 54 -5.04 22.68 15.23
C TYR A 54 -6.03 21.62 15.75
N LYS A 55 -6.66 20.82 14.87
CA LYS A 55 -7.60 19.77 15.28
C LYS A 55 -6.93 18.73 16.18
N MET A 56 -5.70 18.33 15.83
CA MET A 56 -4.93 17.39 16.64
C MET A 56 -4.53 17.98 17.99
N HIS A 57 -4.08 19.23 18.01
CA HIS A 57 -3.79 19.94 19.24
C HIS A 57 -5.02 20.03 20.16
N TYR A 58 -6.17 20.38 19.60
CA TYR A 58 -7.42 20.46 20.36
C TYR A 58 -7.79 19.09 20.94
N LEU A 59 -7.78 18.02 20.15
CA LEU A 59 -8.05 16.64 20.60
C LEU A 59 -7.14 16.26 21.77
N VAL A 60 -5.81 16.38 21.61
CA VAL A 60 -4.83 15.96 22.60
C VAL A 60 -4.97 16.79 23.90
N THR A 61 -5.24 18.09 23.77
CA THR A 61 -5.45 18.98 24.92
C THR A 61 -6.71 18.56 25.70
N GLN A 62 -7.83 18.28 25.03
CA GLN A 62 -9.07 17.87 25.70
C GLN A 62 -8.92 16.49 26.37
N LEU A 63 -8.21 15.55 25.73
CA LEU A 63 -7.87 14.26 26.33
C LEU A 63 -7.02 14.45 27.61
N LYS A 64 -6.00 15.30 27.54
CA LYS A 64 -5.15 15.61 28.70
C LYS A 64 -5.94 16.23 29.85
N LEU A 65 -6.84 17.16 29.57
CA LEU A 65 -7.75 17.73 30.56
C LEU A 65 -8.69 16.68 31.17
N ALA A 66 -9.05 15.66 30.41
CA ALA A 66 -9.82 14.51 30.88
C ALA A 66 -8.98 13.46 31.66
N GLY A 67 -7.67 13.70 31.85
CA GLY A 67 -6.76 12.79 32.54
C GLY A 67 -6.29 11.60 31.68
N ILE A 68 -6.34 11.73 30.37
CA ILE A 68 -5.97 10.71 29.40
C ILE A 68 -4.71 11.16 28.65
N ASP A 69 -3.63 10.40 28.76
CA ASP A 69 -2.41 10.61 27.98
C ASP A 69 -2.60 10.12 26.52
N THR A 70 -1.84 10.69 25.59
CA THR A 70 -2.00 10.34 24.17
C THR A 70 -0.65 10.01 23.53
N ILE A 71 -0.61 8.90 22.80
CA ILE A 71 0.47 8.52 21.90
C ILE A 71 -0.09 8.57 20.47
N GLY A 72 0.60 9.23 19.56
CA GLY A 72 0.30 9.19 18.12
C GLY A 72 1.13 8.12 17.42
N LEU A 73 0.48 7.11 16.85
CA LEU A 73 1.10 6.23 15.87
C LEU A 73 0.76 6.78 14.48
N MET A 74 1.74 7.29 13.78
CA MET A 74 1.53 7.99 12.52
C MET A 74 2.35 7.34 11.41
N HIS A 75 1.76 7.27 10.20
CA HIS A 75 2.50 6.83 9.03
C HIS A 75 3.71 7.77 8.79
N HIS A 76 4.87 7.20 8.46
CA HIS A 76 6.12 7.96 8.35
C HIS A 76 6.11 9.05 7.27
N SER A 77 5.24 8.91 6.24
CA SER A 77 5.10 9.87 5.15
C SER A 77 4.30 11.13 5.51
N TYR A 78 3.60 11.15 6.64
CA TYR A 78 2.93 12.36 7.10
C TYR A 78 3.95 13.42 7.53
N GLY A 79 3.54 14.68 7.46
CA GLY A 79 4.27 15.80 8.07
C GLY A 79 4.50 15.58 9.55
N ASP A 80 5.10 16.54 10.21
CA ASP A 80 5.31 16.50 11.66
C ASP A 80 4.20 17.24 12.39
N PHE A 81 3.67 16.62 13.45
CA PHE A 81 2.90 17.28 14.49
C PHE A 81 3.83 17.76 15.63
N ALA A 82 5.02 18.24 15.27
CA ALA A 82 6.08 18.58 16.24
C ALA A 82 5.66 19.65 17.24
N THR A 83 4.66 20.46 16.90
CA THR A 83 4.17 21.57 17.76
C THR A 83 2.98 21.18 18.62
N VAL A 84 2.41 19.96 18.47
CA VAL A 84 1.27 19.52 19.28
C VAL A 84 1.76 19.11 20.67
N PRO A 85 1.44 19.88 21.74
CA PRO A 85 1.89 19.57 23.08
C PRO A 85 1.23 18.30 23.60
N PHE A 86 1.90 17.61 24.52
CA PHE A 86 1.42 16.37 25.17
C PHE A 86 1.22 15.17 24.24
N LEU A 87 1.63 15.26 22.97
CA LEU A 87 1.59 14.17 22.01
C LEU A 87 2.97 13.53 21.88
N GLU A 88 3.12 12.29 22.30
CA GLU A 88 4.29 11.50 21.94
C GLU A 88 4.04 10.87 20.55
N LEU A 89 4.78 11.35 19.55
CA LEU A 89 4.61 10.91 18.18
C LEU A 89 5.59 9.81 17.82
N VAL A 90 5.07 8.71 17.32
CA VAL A 90 5.87 7.58 16.82
C VAL A 90 5.56 7.35 15.36
N LYS A 91 6.57 7.55 14.51
CA LYS A 91 6.47 7.31 13.08
C LYS A 91 6.66 5.84 12.76
N VAL A 92 5.64 5.25 12.14
CA VAL A 92 5.56 3.84 11.77
C VAL A 92 5.25 3.75 10.28
N ASP A 93 5.95 2.89 9.56
CA ASP A 93 5.54 2.50 8.21
C ASP A 93 4.56 1.33 8.32
N TRP A 94 3.28 1.66 8.24
CA TRP A 94 2.21 0.68 8.35
C TRP A 94 2.25 -0.35 7.22
N CYS A 95 2.49 0.08 5.98
CA CYS A 95 2.54 -0.82 4.84
C CYS A 95 3.70 -1.82 4.94
N LEU A 96 4.86 -1.33 5.38
CA LEU A 96 6.01 -2.18 5.68
C LEU A 96 5.70 -3.18 6.79
N TRP A 97 5.11 -2.71 7.91
CA TRP A 97 4.80 -3.54 9.07
C TRP A 97 3.78 -4.64 8.74
N LYS A 98 2.68 -4.28 8.09
CA LYS A 98 1.66 -5.23 7.63
C LYS A 98 2.25 -6.30 6.71
N THR A 99 3.06 -5.88 5.75
CA THR A 99 3.72 -6.78 4.80
C THR A 99 4.71 -7.71 5.51
N TRP A 100 5.51 -7.18 6.44
CA TRP A 100 6.45 -7.97 7.23
C TRP A 100 5.75 -9.10 7.99
N ASN A 101 4.65 -8.80 8.67
CA ASN A 101 3.89 -9.79 9.43
C ASN A 101 3.29 -10.88 8.53
N LEU A 102 2.71 -10.48 7.38
CA LEU A 102 2.23 -11.43 6.39
C LEU A 102 3.32 -12.41 5.93
N ILE A 103 4.49 -11.88 5.63
CA ILE A 103 5.60 -12.69 5.12
C ILE A 103 6.20 -13.55 6.23
N LYS A 104 6.30 -13.05 7.46
CA LYS A 104 6.77 -13.82 8.60
C LYS A 104 5.87 -15.03 8.87
N ILE A 105 4.56 -14.87 8.81
CA ILE A 105 3.59 -15.96 8.95
C ILE A 105 3.82 -17.01 7.84
N ASN A 106 4.12 -16.59 6.62
CA ASN A 106 4.34 -17.48 5.48
C ASN A 106 5.77 -18.04 5.42
N LYS A 107 6.80 -17.35 5.94
CA LYS A 107 8.18 -17.87 6.05
C LYS A 107 8.33 -19.02 7.05
N ILE A 108 7.40 -19.18 7.99
CA ILE A 108 7.34 -20.36 8.86
C ILE A 108 7.17 -21.64 8.03
N SER A 109 6.72 -21.56 6.80
CA SER A 109 6.62 -22.68 5.85
C SER A 109 7.92 -23.05 5.10
N GLY A 110 9.05 -22.40 5.40
CA GLY A 110 10.38 -22.85 4.93
C GLY A 110 10.78 -22.50 3.49
N GLN A 111 10.03 -21.65 2.82
CA GLN A 111 10.37 -21.22 1.46
C GLN A 111 11.30 -20.00 1.47
N ASN A 112 12.60 -20.23 1.39
CA ASN A 112 13.54 -19.19 0.95
C ASN A 112 13.27 -18.92 -0.53
N GLN A 113 12.53 -17.86 -0.83
CA GLN A 113 12.30 -17.48 -2.22
C GLN A 113 13.56 -16.81 -2.75
N HIS A 114 14.22 -17.50 -3.70
CA HIS A 114 15.24 -16.90 -4.54
C HIS A 114 14.60 -16.41 -5.83
N TRP A 115 15.11 -15.32 -6.36
CA TRP A 115 14.71 -14.83 -7.67
C TRP A 115 14.84 -15.92 -8.74
N ASN A 116 13.74 -16.22 -9.42
CA ASN A 116 13.69 -17.19 -10.51
C ASN A 116 13.99 -16.48 -11.84
N ASN A 117 15.25 -16.46 -12.22
CA ASN A 117 15.69 -15.87 -13.49
C ASN A 117 15.41 -16.75 -14.72
N GLN A 118 14.79 -17.92 -14.54
CA GLN A 118 14.39 -18.83 -15.62
C GLN A 118 12.88 -18.73 -15.93
N ALA A 119 12.13 -17.95 -15.15
CA ALA A 119 10.73 -17.72 -15.45
C ALA A 119 10.61 -16.88 -16.74
N ASP A 120 9.55 -17.17 -17.50
CA ASP A 120 9.25 -16.55 -18.79
C ASP A 120 8.17 -15.45 -18.71
N LYS A 121 7.47 -15.37 -17.56
CA LYS A 121 6.38 -14.42 -17.35
C LYS A 121 6.73 -13.37 -16.31
N PHE A 122 6.15 -12.18 -16.46
CA PHE A 122 6.19 -11.16 -15.43
C PHE A 122 4.84 -11.06 -14.67
N LEU A 123 4.87 -10.45 -13.49
CA LEU A 123 3.70 -10.31 -12.61
C LEU A 123 3.13 -8.88 -12.64
N PHE A 124 1.83 -8.76 -12.93
CA PHE A 124 1.10 -7.51 -12.83
C PHE A 124 -0.23 -7.69 -12.08
N LEU A 125 -0.28 -7.28 -10.82
CA LEU A 125 -1.48 -7.40 -9.99
C LEU A 125 -2.18 -6.05 -9.84
N THR A 126 -3.45 -5.99 -10.24
CA THR A 126 -4.28 -4.81 -10.12
C THR A 126 -5.58 -5.12 -9.40
N GLY A 127 -5.64 -4.76 -8.10
CA GLY A 127 -6.79 -5.06 -7.26
C GLY A 127 -7.96 -4.08 -7.37
N LYS A 128 -7.76 -2.88 -7.97
CA LYS A 128 -8.82 -1.85 -8.04
C LYS A 128 -8.68 -1.06 -9.33
N PRO A 129 -9.38 -1.45 -10.41
CA PRO A 129 -9.26 -0.81 -11.72
C PRO A 129 -9.84 0.61 -11.79
N TYR A 130 -10.68 1.00 -10.82
CA TYR A 130 -11.18 2.39 -10.74
C TYR A 130 -10.06 3.43 -10.54
N ARG A 131 -8.86 3.02 -10.22
CA ARG A 131 -7.69 3.89 -10.30
C ARG A 131 -7.24 3.92 -11.76
N ARG A 132 -7.48 5.04 -12.43
CA ARG A 132 -7.25 5.29 -13.88
C ARG A 132 -5.96 4.67 -14.41
N ASN A 133 -4.88 4.83 -13.67
CA ASN A 133 -3.56 4.36 -14.04
C ASN A 133 -3.49 2.83 -14.20
N ARG A 134 -4.20 2.07 -13.35
CA ARG A 134 -4.07 0.60 -13.31
C ARG A 134 -4.75 -0.06 -14.50
N ALA A 135 -6.01 0.27 -14.74
CA ALA A 135 -6.73 -0.26 -15.89
C ALA A 135 -6.04 0.15 -17.20
N ARG A 136 -5.58 1.41 -17.28
CA ARG A 136 -4.87 1.89 -18.46
C ARG A 136 -3.53 1.19 -18.67
N LEU A 137 -2.75 0.98 -17.61
CA LEU A 137 -1.48 0.27 -17.71
C LEU A 137 -1.71 -1.18 -18.15
N LEU A 138 -2.70 -1.88 -17.57
CA LEU A 138 -3.05 -3.23 -18.01
C LEU A 138 -3.46 -3.25 -19.48
N TRP A 139 -4.36 -2.35 -19.89
CA TRP A 139 -4.76 -2.24 -21.28
C TRP A 139 -3.58 -1.99 -22.22
N LYS A 140 -2.68 -1.06 -21.88
CA LYS A 140 -1.47 -0.77 -22.68
C LYS A 140 -0.52 -1.95 -22.77
N LEU A 141 -0.38 -2.75 -21.71
CA LEU A 141 0.43 -3.97 -21.71
C LEU A 141 -0.19 -5.03 -22.65
N CYS A 142 -1.51 -5.19 -22.64
CA CYS A 142 -2.21 -6.09 -23.56
C CYS A 142 -2.12 -5.58 -25.01
N ASP A 143 -2.33 -4.30 -25.24
CA ASP A 143 -2.21 -3.66 -26.57
C ASP A 143 -0.79 -3.78 -27.16
N ALA A 144 0.23 -3.80 -26.28
CA ALA A 144 1.62 -4.05 -26.67
C ALA A 144 1.93 -5.53 -26.97
N GLY A 145 0.94 -6.43 -26.87
CA GLY A 145 1.07 -7.86 -27.13
C GLY A 145 1.73 -8.65 -26.00
N LEU A 146 1.68 -8.18 -24.78
CA LEU A 146 2.35 -8.79 -23.62
C LEU A 146 1.42 -9.68 -22.76
N GLU A 147 0.16 -9.88 -23.15
CA GLU A 147 -0.83 -10.60 -22.37
C GLU A 147 -0.40 -12.05 -22.06
N ASP A 148 0.07 -12.79 -23.06
CA ASP A 148 0.53 -14.18 -22.89
C ASP A 148 1.80 -14.32 -22.03
N GLN A 149 2.56 -13.23 -21.88
CA GLN A 149 3.81 -13.17 -21.14
C GLN A 149 3.61 -12.58 -19.72
N MET A 150 2.37 -12.42 -19.31
CA MET A 150 2.00 -11.78 -18.06
C MET A 150 1.16 -12.73 -17.20
N VAL A 151 1.45 -12.78 -15.91
CA VAL A 151 0.55 -13.27 -14.87
C VAL A 151 -0.13 -12.05 -14.28
N TRP A 152 -1.44 -11.93 -14.45
CA TRP A 152 -2.13 -10.71 -14.10
C TRP A 152 -3.43 -10.93 -13.33
N SER A 153 -3.84 -9.92 -12.57
CA SER A 153 -5.15 -9.90 -11.93
C SER A 153 -5.88 -8.59 -12.24
N LEU A 154 -7.17 -8.69 -12.46
CA LEU A 154 -8.08 -7.56 -12.57
C LEU A 154 -9.29 -7.84 -11.68
N PHE A 155 -9.56 -6.92 -10.75
CA PHE A 155 -10.69 -6.98 -9.85
C PHE A 155 -11.51 -5.69 -9.95
N CYS A 156 -12.79 -5.78 -10.29
CA CYS A 156 -13.71 -4.65 -10.34
C CYS A 156 -15.04 -5.02 -9.70
N HIS A 157 -15.60 -4.13 -8.91
CA HIS A 157 -17.01 -4.18 -8.52
C HIS A 157 -17.83 -3.35 -9.51
N ASP A 158 -19.05 -3.78 -9.81
CA ASP A 158 -19.97 -3.08 -10.73
C ASP A 158 -20.19 -1.62 -10.37
N THR A 159 -20.18 -1.29 -9.07
CA THR A 159 -20.33 0.08 -8.55
C THR A 159 -19.11 0.96 -8.78
N ASP A 160 -17.94 0.38 -9.06
CA ASP A 160 -16.70 1.14 -9.23
C ASP A 160 -16.55 1.69 -10.67
N PHE A 161 -17.32 1.19 -11.63
CA PHE A 161 -17.24 1.59 -13.03
C PHE A 161 -17.55 3.07 -13.28
N ASP A 162 -18.49 3.64 -12.53
CA ASP A 162 -18.93 5.02 -12.77
C ASP A 162 -17.88 6.08 -12.36
N HIS A 163 -16.99 5.72 -11.43
CA HIS A 163 -15.94 6.62 -10.96
C HIS A 163 -14.60 6.50 -11.72
N THR A 164 -14.42 5.45 -12.52
CA THR A 164 -13.10 5.06 -13.06
C THR A 164 -12.86 5.38 -14.51
N CYS A 165 -13.91 5.46 -15.27
CA CYS A 165 -13.83 5.50 -16.74
C CYS A 165 -13.82 6.91 -17.28
N ALA A 166 -13.21 7.89 -16.60
CA ALA A 166 -12.99 9.19 -17.20
C ALA A 166 -11.76 9.14 -18.12
N ASP A 167 -12.03 9.34 -19.39
CA ASP A 167 -11.13 9.83 -20.43
C ASP A 167 -9.73 9.21 -20.52
N PHE A 168 -9.64 8.00 -21.06
CA PHE A 168 -8.42 7.60 -21.74
C PHE A 168 -8.41 8.23 -23.13
N PRO A 169 -7.33 8.90 -23.56
CA PRO A 169 -7.26 9.49 -24.89
C PRO A 169 -7.48 8.49 -26.04
N GLU A 170 -7.16 7.21 -25.79
CA GLU A 170 -7.16 6.14 -26.78
C GLU A 170 -8.45 5.29 -26.78
N LEU A 171 -9.21 5.32 -25.68
CA LEU A 171 -10.43 4.54 -25.52
C LEU A 171 -11.56 5.42 -25.00
N SER A 172 -12.72 5.34 -25.63
CA SER A 172 -13.93 5.90 -25.03
C SER A 172 -14.27 5.13 -23.74
N ARG A 173 -15.02 5.78 -22.86
CA ARG A 173 -15.54 5.16 -21.63
C ARG A 173 -16.24 3.82 -21.91
N GLU A 174 -17.06 3.75 -22.95
CA GLU A 174 -17.78 2.56 -23.36
C GLU A 174 -16.84 1.44 -23.82
N GLN A 175 -15.85 1.77 -24.64
CA GLN A 175 -14.85 0.80 -25.10
C GLN A 175 -14.03 0.24 -23.94
N LEU A 176 -13.63 1.08 -22.99
CA LEU A 176 -12.91 0.62 -21.78
C LEU A 176 -13.80 -0.29 -20.92
N ARG A 177 -15.08 0.04 -20.76
CA ARG A 177 -16.03 -0.80 -20.02
C ARG A 177 -16.16 -2.19 -20.64
N ILE A 178 -16.35 -2.25 -21.95
CA ILE A 178 -16.44 -3.52 -22.68
C ILE A 178 -15.14 -4.31 -22.52
N TRP A 179 -13.99 -3.65 -22.65
CA TRP A 179 -12.69 -4.30 -22.48
C TRP A 179 -12.49 -4.83 -21.06
N ILE A 180 -12.81 -4.06 -20.02
CA ILE A 180 -12.71 -4.51 -18.63
C ILE A 180 -13.64 -5.71 -18.38
N ASP A 181 -14.89 -5.65 -18.86
CA ASP A 181 -15.87 -6.72 -18.68
C ASP A 181 -15.37 -8.03 -19.29
N GLN A 182 -14.81 -7.98 -20.50
CA GLN A 182 -14.18 -9.14 -21.15
C GLN A 182 -13.03 -9.71 -20.33
N HIS A 183 -12.17 -8.86 -19.75
CA HIS A 183 -10.99 -9.30 -18.99
C HIS A 183 -11.33 -9.75 -17.55
N LEU A 184 -12.39 -9.23 -16.96
CA LEU A 184 -12.87 -9.72 -15.65
C LEU A 184 -13.25 -11.21 -15.71
N HIS A 185 -13.79 -11.66 -16.81
CA HIS A 185 -14.23 -13.05 -17.03
C HIS A 185 -13.20 -13.92 -17.80
N ASN A 186 -12.03 -13.35 -18.13
CA ASN A 186 -10.96 -14.08 -18.78
C ASN A 186 -10.41 -15.15 -17.82
N PRO A 187 -10.31 -16.45 -18.23
CA PRO A 187 -9.79 -17.54 -17.40
C PRO A 187 -8.34 -17.32 -16.94
N ASP A 188 -7.56 -16.50 -17.66
CA ASP A 188 -6.19 -16.15 -17.30
C ASP A 188 -6.12 -15.06 -16.20
N ASN A 189 -7.25 -14.46 -15.85
CA ASN A 189 -7.36 -13.55 -14.72
C ASN A 189 -7.24 -14.32 -13.40
N ILE A 190 -6.07 -14.27 -12.77
CA ILE A 190 -5.81 -15.03 -11.54
C ILE A 190 -6.65 -14.59 -10.34
N GLU A 191 -7.31 -13.45 -10.39
CA GLU A 191 -8.23 -13.00 -9.35
C GLU A 191 -9.38 -14.00 -9.16
N LEU A 192 -9.84 -14.62 -10.23
CA LEU A 192 -10.86 -15.67 -10.17
C LEU A 192 -10.39 -16.89 -9.36
N VAL A 193 -9.11 -17.25 -9.50
CA VAL A 193 -8.50 -18.35 -8.73
C VAL A 193 -8.36 -17.95 -7.26
N ILE A 194 -7.88 -16.75 -7.00
CA ILE A 194 -7.67 -16.20 -5.64
C ILE A 194 -9.00 -16.19 -4.89
N ARG A 195 -10.08 -15.72 -5.51
CA ARG A 195 -11.41 -15.63 -4.87
C ARG A 195 -12.02 -16.99 -4.56
N ASN A 196 -11.78 -17.97 -5.41
CA ASN A 196 -12.37 -19.29 -5.28
C ASN A 196 -11.58 -20.23 -4.36
N THR A 197 -10.42 -19.80 -3.84
CA THR A 197 -9.59 -20.59 -2.95
C THR A 197 -9.81 -20.17 -1.49
N PRO A 198 -10.53 -20.96 -0.65
CA PRO A 198 -10.91 -20.57 0.72
C PRO A 198 -9.71 -20.21 1.60
N THR A 199 -8.61 -20.94 1.48
CA THR A 199 -7.37 -20.70 2.21
C THR A 199 -6.73 -19.34 1.87
N MET A 200 -6.89 -18.87 0.64
CA MET A 200 -6.42 -17.56 0.24
C MET A 200 -7.31 -16.43 0.81
N ARG A 201 -8.63 -16.64 0.94
CA ARG A 201 -9.54 -15.68 1.57
C ARG A 201 -9.24 -15.45 3.05
N ALA A 202 -8.94 -16.51 3.80
CA ALA A 202 -8.75 -16.45 5.24
C ALA A 202 -7.46 -15.71 5.66
N HIS A 203 -6.44 -15.70 4.80
CA HIS A 203 -5.15 -15.07 5.09
C HIS A 203 -5.00 -13.64 4.56
N TYR A 204 -5.98 -13.15 3.79
CA TYR A 204 -5.85 -11.92 3.02
C TYR A 204 -6.93 -10.92 3.35
N GLN A 205 -6.87 -10.33 4.50
CA GLN A 205 -7.65 -9.13 4.80
C GLN A 205 -7.29 -8.00 3.81
N GLY A 206 -7.73 -8.20 2.55
CA GLY A 206 -7.62 -7.22 1.47
C GLY A 206 -6.37 -7.30 0.59
N PHE A 207 -5.48 -8.29 0.77
CA PHE A 207 -4.27 -8.38 -0.06
C PHE A 207 -3.93 -9.82 -0.46
N PRO A 208 -4.08 -10.20 -1.75
CA PRO A 208 -3.71 -11.54 -2.20
C PRO A 208 -2.18 -11.70 -2.17
N TYR A 209 -1.69 -12.45 -1.20
CA TYR A 209 -0.29 -12.87 -1.15
C TYR A 209 -0.19 -14.36 -1.42
N ASN A 210 0.31 -14.71 -2.59
CA ASN A 210 0.67 -16.07 -2.92
C ASN A 210 2.17 -16.10 -3.28
N PRO A 211 3.02 -16.70 -2.43
CA PRO A 211 4.45 -16.77 -2.67
C PRO A 211 4.80 -17.48 -4.00
N GLU A 212 3.99 -18.42 -4.46
CA GLU A 212 4.21 -19.12 -5.71
C GLU A 212 4.12 -18.20 -6.94
N LEU A 213 3.29 -17.15 -6.88
CA LEU A 213 3.22 -16.16 -7.95
C LEU A 213 4.55 -15.43 -8.13
N PHE A 214 5.23 -15.14 -7.03
CA PHE A 214 6.52 -14.48 -7.05
C PHE A 214 7.63 -15.45 -7.46
N ALA A 215 7.59 -16.69 -6.99
CA ALA A 215 8.59 -17.71 -7.34
C ALA A 215 8.53 -18.12 -8.83
N ASN A 216 7.37 -18.00 -9.47
CA ASN A 216 7.13 -18.42 -10.85
C ASN A 216 7.11 -17.26 -11.85
N THR A 217 7.56 -16.06 -11.46
CA THR A 217 7.63 -14.91 -12.35
C THR A 217 9.01 -14.26 -12.34
N LEU A 218 9.41 -13.74 -13.50
CA LEU A 218 10.75 -13.18 -13.74
C LEU A 218 10.94 -11.83 -13.05
N PHE A 219 9.95 -10.95 -13.13
CA PHE A 219 9.94 -9.63 -12.48
C PHE A 219 8.50 -9.18 -12.23
N ARG A 220 8.34 -8.06 -11.55
CA ARG A 220 7.02 -7.48 -11.31
C ARG A 220 6.93 -6.06 -11.83
N VAL A 221 5.81 -5.74 -12.48
CA VAL A 221 5.37 -4.36 -12.68
C VAL A 221 4.51 -3.98 -11.48
N VAL A 222 5.05 -3.11 -10.63
CA VAL A 222 4.40 -2.68 -9.38
C VAL A 222 3.56 -1.44 -9.66
N SER A 223 2.24 -1.58 -9.65
CA SER A 223 1.34 -0.44 -9.78
C SER A 223 0.93 0.08 -8.39
N GLU A 224 1.53 1.19 -8.02
CA GLU A 224 1.30 1.82 -6.73
C GLU A 224 -0.09 2.45 -6.60
N THR A 225 -0.46 2.81 -5.39
CA THR A 225 -1.75 3.42 -5.09
C THR A 225 -1.86 4.81 -5.71
N SER A 226 -0.77 5.58 -5.66
CA SER A 226 -0.68 6.91 -6.23
C SER A 226 0.07 6.87 -7.56
N PHE A 227 -0.55 7.45 -8.59
CA PHE A 227 0.02 7.59 -9.93
C PHE A 227 -0.62 8.82 -10.58
N ARG A 228 -0.11 10.00 -10.25
CA ARG A 228 -0.71 11.29 -10.57
C ARG A 228 0.05 12.02 -11.68
N ASP A 229 -0.61 13.02 -12.26
CA ASP A 229 0.06 14.03 -13.08
C ASP A 229 0.85 15.03 -12.21
N SER A 230 1.83 15.67 -12.80
CA SER A 230 2.74 16.58 -12.09
C SER A 230 2.06 17.75 -11.38
N GLY A 231 0.96 18.24 -11.91
CA GLY A 231 0.20 19.34 -11.31
C GLY A 231 -0.43 18.98 -9.96
N GLU A 232 -0.71 17.70 -9.75
CA GLU A 232 -1.28 17.17 -8.50
C GLU A 232 -0.19 16.89 -7.44
N VAL A 233 1.05 16.66 -7.88
CA VAL A 233 2.20 16.39 -6.99
C VAL A 233 2.69 17.67 -6.29
N SER A 234 2.40 18.85 -6.85
CA SER A 234 2.80 20.15 -6.28
C SER A 234 2.16 20.49 -4.94
N LEU A 235 1.16 19.73 -4.49
CA LEU A 235 0.43 19.95 -3.25
C LEU A 235 1.13 19.37 -1.99
N GLY A 236 2.43 19.08 -2.06
CA GLY A 236 3.21 18.65 -0.89
C GLY A 236 2.99 17.19 -0.47
N PHE A 237 2.40 16.39 -1.32
CA PHE A 237 2.30 14.94 -1.09
C PHE A 237 3.70 14.32 -1.11
N ARG A 238 4.05 13.62 -0.05
CA ARG A 238 5.30 12.87 -0.01
C ARG A 238 5.15 11.55 -0.77
N HIS A 239 6.18 11.20 -1.51
CA HIS A 239 6.29 9.87 -2.10
C HIS A 239 6.33 8.81 -1.00
N TYR A 240 5.53 7.77 -1.13
CA TYR A 240 5.62 6.63 -0.22
C TYR A 240 5.30 5.33 -0.95
N PRO A 241 6.06 4.29 -0.69
CA PRO A 241 5.75 2.96 -1.19
C PRO A 241 4.60 2.36 -0.38
N THR A 242 3.78 1.54 -1.05
CA THR A 242 2.72 0.80 -0.38
C THR A 242 3.11 -0.66 -0.17
N GLU A 243 2.20 -1.44 0.39
CA GLU A 243 2.35 -2.87 0.55
C GLU A 243 2.76 -3.60 -0.74
N LYS A 244 2.39 -3.06 -1.92
CA LYS A 244 2.70 -3.67 -3.23
C LYS A 244 4.19 -3.68 -3.52
N PHE A 245 4.84 -2.57 -3.22
CA PHE A 245 6.30 -2.47 -3.32
C PHE A 245 6.98 -3.38 -2.29
N TYR A 246 6.58 -3.29 -1.01
CA TYR A 246 7.21 -4.08 0.05
C TYR A 246 7.07 -5.58 -0.16
N VAL A 247 5.89 -6.06 -0.59
CA VAL A 247 5.71 -7.48 -0.97
C VAL A 247 6.70 -7.88 -2.04
N THR A 248 6.96 -7.04 -3.03
CA THR A 248 7.90 -7.34 -4.11
C THR A 248 9.34 -7.41 -3.59
N ALA A 249 9.76 -6.44 -2.78
CA ALA A 249 11.10 -6.41 -2.19
C ALA A 249 11.36 -7.61 -1.26
N PHE A 250 10.40 -8.00 -0.43
CA PHE A 250 10.49 -9.17 0.44
C PHE A 250 10.54 -10.51 -0.32
N ASN A 251 9.93 -10.57 -1.49
CA ASN A 251 9.89 -11.80 -2.30
C ASN A 251 11.05 -11.90 -3.29
N SER A 252 12.09 -11.13 -3.08
CA SER A 252 13.32 -11.22 -3.88
C SER A 252 13.04 -11.10 -5.39
N GLN A 253 12.21 -10.13 -5.79
CA GLN A 253 11.93 -9.87 -7.20
C GLN A 253 12.47 -8.53 -7.66
N PRO A 254 13.02 -8.44 -8.87
CA PRO A 254 13.25 -7.15 -9.51
C PRO A 254 11.91 -6.54 -9.94
N TRP A 255 11.87 -5.22 -10.10
CA TRP A 255 10.64 -4.50 -10.40
C TRP A 255 10.80 -3.39 -11.42
N ILE A 256 9.69 -3.09 -12.09
CA ILE A 256 9.44 -1.84 -12.81
C ILE A 256 8.32 -1.14 -12.04
N LEU A 257 8.57 0.10 -11.60
CA LEU A 257 7.67 0.80 -10.67
C LEU A 257 6.74 1.76 -11.44
N ALA A 258 5.43 1.51 -11.37
CA ALA A 258 4.40 2.40 -11.88
C ALA A 258 3.80 3.21 -10.73
N ALA A 259 4.27 4.45 -10.58
CA ALA A 259 3.97 5.31 -9.43
C ALA A 259 4.02 6.80 -9.79
N ASP A 260 3.82 7.66 -8.78
CA ASP A 260 4.03 9.11 -8.91
C ASP A 260 5.46 9.44 -9.39
N PRO A 261 5.65 10.56 -10.12
CA PRO A 261 6.98 10.98 -10.54
C PRO A 261 7.90 11.14 -9.33
N GLY A 262 9.12 10.62 -9.41
CA GLY A 262 10.12 10.74 -8.37
C GLY A 262 10.08 9.68 -7.27
N LEU A 263 9.09 8.76 -7.25
CA LEU A 263 9.06 7.70 -6.23
C LEU A 263 10.24 6.75 -6.36
N LEU A 264 10.66 6.39 -7.57
CA LEU A 264 11.85 5.55 -7.77
C LEU A 264 13.11 6.23 -7.23
N THR A 265 13.28 7.52 -7.50
CA THR A 265 14.37 8.34 -6.94
C THR A 265 14.30 8.39 -5.41
N HIS A 266 13.09 8.52 -4.84
CA HIS A 266 12.91 8.48 -3.41
C HIS A 266 13.36 7.16 -2.79
N LEU A 267 12.97 6.03 -3.37
CA LEU A 267 13.38 4.70 -2.91
C LEU A 267 14.91 4.50 -3.00
N GLU A 268 15.54 4.98 -4.06
CA GLU A 268 17.01 4.95 -4.18
C GLU A 268 17.69 5.78 -3.06
N ASN A 269 17.13 6.94 -2.73
CA ASN A 269 17.60 7.75 -1.60
C ASN A 269 17.38 7.07 -0.23
N GLU A 270 16.35 6.24 -0.10
CA GLU A 270 16.08 5.41 1.07
C GLU A 270 16.97 4.16 1.12
N GLY A 271 17.79 3.92 0.11
CA GLY A 271 18.80 2.84 0.08
C GLY A 271 18.40 1.61 -0.71
N TYR A 272 17.32 1.63 -1.47
CA TYR A 272 16.96 0.54 -2.37
C TYR A 272 17.74 0.62 -3.70
N ASP A 273 18.05 -0.53 -4.32
CA ASP A 273 18.42 -0.57 -5.73
C ASP A 273 17.15 -0.48 -6.58
N GLY A 274 16.97 0.62 -7.28
CA GLY A 274 15.80 0.89 -8.14
C GLY A 274 15.87 0.18 -9.49
N PHE A 275 16.93 -0.54 -9.80
CA PHE A 275 17.21 -1.18 -11.10
C PHE A 275 17.19 -0.19 -12.28
N ARG A 276 17.32 1.11 -12.02
CA ARG A 276 17.28 2.17 -13.04
C ARG A 276 18.29 1.95 -14.17
N TRP A 277 19.45 1.43 -13.83
CA TRP A 277 20.52 1.11 -14.76
C TRP A 277 20.15 0.00 -15.77
N ALA A 278 19.16 -0.84 -15.44
CA ALA A 278 18.67 -1.93 -16.28
C ALA A 278 17.47 -1.53 -17.16
N LEU A 279 16.88 -0.36 -16.92
CA LEU A 279 15.73 0.12 -17.69
C LEU A 279 16.17 0.65 -19.04
N SER A 280 15.40 0.34 -20.09
CA SER A 280 15.63 0.89 -21.44
C SER A 280 15.38 2.39 -21.53
N GLU A 281 14.57 2.93 -20.63
CA GLU A 281 14.20 4.34 -20.56
C GLU A 281 14.13 4.85 -19.13
N GLN A 282 14.36 6.16 -18.94
CA GLN A 282 14.21 6.83 -17.66
C GLN A 282 12.84 7.48 -17.58
N TYR A 283 11.89 6.86 -16.89
CA TYR A 283 10.50 7.32 -16.83
C TYR A 283 10.09 8.00 -15.52
N ASP A 284 10.88 7.84 -14.45
CA ASP A 284 10.51 8.29 -13.09
C ASP A 284 10.20 9.79 -13.00
N ASN A 285 10.88 10.60 -13.80
CA ASN A 285 10.72 12.06 -13.84
C ASN A 285 9.80 12.55 -14.94
N LEU A 286 9.17 11.65 -15.71
CA LEU A 286 8.21 12.04 -16.74
C LEU A 286 6.94 12.56 -16.08
N LEU A 287 6.63 13.83 -16.31
CA LEU A 287 5.56 14.53 -15.62
C LEU A 287 4.16 14.12 -16.11
N PRO A 288 3.87 14.00 -17.43
CA PRO A 288 2.60 13.47 -17.86
C PRO A 288 2.45 12.00 -17.53
N MET A 289 1.33 11.62 -16.90
CA MET A 289 1.04 10.23 -16.55
C MET A 289 1.09 9.30 -17.77
N ASN A 290 0.60 9.79 -18.92
CA ASN A 290 0.55 9.03 -20.16
C ASN A 290 1.94 8.66 -20.65
N ASP A 291 2.86 9.62 -20.67
CA ASP A 291 4.24 9.41 -21.11
C ASP A 291 4.96 8.43 -20.20
N ARG A 292 4.69 8.49 -18.86
CA ARG A 292 5.22 7.50 -17.90
C ARG A 292 4.68 6.11 -18.17
N ILE A 293 3.37 5.96 -18.40
CA ILE A 293 2.77 4.66 -18.72
C ILE A 293 3.40 4.08 -19.99
N ASP A 294 3.49 4.87 -21.05
CA ASP A 294 4.07 4.41 -22.32
C ASP A 294 5.54 3.99 -22.16
N SER A 295 6.31 4.74 -21.36
CA SER A 295 7.70 4.39 -21.09
C SER A 295 7.82 3.12 -20.22
N ILE A 296 6.95 2.95 -19.22
CA ILE A 296 6.86 1.72 -18.41
C ILE A 296 6.54 0.51 -19.29
N VAL A 297 5.61 0.64 -20.23
CA VAL A 297 5.27 -0.43 -21.18
C VAL A 297 6.48 -0.78 -22.05
N ARG A 298 7.22 0.21 -22.59
CA ARG A 298 8.44 -0.05 -23.35
C ARG A 298 9.54 -0.71 -22.52
N CYS A 299 9.75 -0.30 -21.29
CA CYS A 299 10.68 -0.96 -20.36
C CYS A 299 10.27 -2.40 -20.10
N THR A 300 8.97 -2.64 -19.84
CA THR A 300 8.42 -3.98 -19.61
C THR A 300 8.63 -4.87 -20.85
N LYS A 301 8.31 -4.35 -22.03
CA LYS A 301 8.52 -5.05 -23.30
C LYS A 301 10.00 -5.38 -23.53
N SER A 302 10.89 -4.45 -23.28
CA SER A 302 12.35 -4.67 -23.38
C SER A 302 12.82 -5.81 -22.46
N TRP A 303 12.41 -5.82 -21.22
CA TRP A 303 12.79 -6.89 -20.27
C TRP A 303 12.19 -8.25 -20.66
N THR A 304 11.01 -8.26 -21.23
CA THR A 304 10.32 -9.48 -21.63
C THR A 304 10.89 -10.07 -22.92
N GLU A 305 11.13 -9.24 -23.95
CA GLU A 305 11.58 -9.72 -25.25
C GLU A 305 13.11 -9.90 -25.36
N SER A 306 13.86 -9.00 -24.73
CA SER A 306 15.35 -9.02 -24.79
C SER A 306 15.98 -9.67 -23.55
N GLY A 307 15.18 -9.97 -22.54
CA GLY A 307 15.66 -10.41 -21.24
C GLY A 307 16.15 -9.26 -20.35
N ILE A 308 16.21 -9.52 -19.06
CA ILE A 308 16.74 -8.56 -18.09
C ILE A 308 18.28 -8.50 -18.24
N PRO A 309 18.86 -7.30 -18.44
CA PRO A 309 20.31 -7.18 -18.63
C PRO A 309 21.07 -7.48 -17.34
N ASP A 310 22.28 -7.99 -17.45
CA ASP A 310 23.20 -8.28 -16.34
C ASP A 310 22.54 -8.96 -15.13
N GLN A 311 22.10 -10.20 -15.33
CA GLN A 311 21.38 -10.98 -14.32
C GLN A 311 22.12 -11.10 -12.96
N ASP A 312 23.45 -11.08 -12.96
CA ASP A 312 24.24 -11.16 -11.73
C ASP A 312 24.14 -9.86 -10.93
N ARG A 313 24.13 -8.73 -11.60
CA ARG A 313 23.92 -7.43 -10.97
C ARG A 313 22.49 -7.30 -10.47
N ILE A 314 21.50 -7.74 -11.23
CA ILE A 314 20.10 -7.82 -10.76
C ILE A 314 19.99 -8.67 -9.51
N ARG A 315 20.58 -9.86 -9.49
CA ARG A 315 20.56 -10.75 -8.32
C ARG A 315 21.11 -10.06 -7.07
N LYS A 316 22.24 -9.37 -7.19
CA LYS A 316 22.83 -8.61 -6.08
C LYS A 316 21.91 -7.48 -5.61
N GLY A 317 21.28 -6.75 -6.53
CA GLY A 317 20.30 -5.70 -6.21
C GLY A 317 19.07 -6.26 -5.49
N VAL A 318 18.53 -7.37 -5.96
CA VAL A 318 17.41 -8.07 -5.33
C VAL A 318 17.74 -8.53 -3.91
N GLU A 319 18.90 -9.19 -3.72
CA GLU A 319 19.37 -9.62 -2.41
C GLU A 319 19.62 -8.44 -1.46
N HIS A 320 20.16 -7.34 -2.00
CA HIS A 320 20.32 -6.09 -1.25
C HIS A 320 18.97 -5.56 -0.77
N ASN A 321 18.00 -5.43 -1.66
CA ASN A 321 16.69 -4.91 -1.36
C ASN A 321 15.94 -5.74 -0.33
N THR A 322 16.02 -7.07 -0.44
CA THR A 322 15.43 -7.99 0.53
C THR A 322 16.02 -7.81 1.93
N ARG A 323 17.35 -7.76 2.05
CA ARG A 323 18.02 -7.50 3.33
C ARG A 323 17.70 -6.11 3.87
N HIS A 324 17.63 -5.13 2.99
CA HIS A 324 17.34 -3.75 3.36
C HIS A 324 15.92 -3.62 3.96
N VAL A 325 14.90 -4.13 3.28
CA VAL A 325 13.51 -4.09 3.75
C VAL A 325 13.32 -4.89 5.05
N GLU A 326 14.00 -6.03 5.20
CA GLU A 326 14.00 -6.80 6.46
C GLU A 326 14.62 -5.99 7.61
N SER A 327 15.73 -5.31 7.36
CA SER A 327 16.37 -4.43 8.36
C SER A 327 15.45 -3.28 8.79
N LEU A 328 14.74 -2.65 7.85
CA LEU A 328 13.79 -1.59 8.16
C LEU A 328 12.61 -2.11 9.00
N ALA A 329 12.07 -3.28 8.65
CA ALA A 329 10.99 -3.91 9.41
C ALA A 329 11.41 -4.26 10.85
N LEU A 330 12.62 -4.79 11.04
CA LEU A 330 13.17 -5.07 12.37
C LEU A 330 13.34 -3.79 13.20
N LYS A 331 13.90 -2.73 12.62
CA LYS A 331 14.03 -1.43 13.31
C LYS A 331 12.66 -0.88 13.74
N GLN A 332 11.65 -1.08 12.92
CA GLN A 332 10.29 -0.66 13.25
C GLN A 332 9.69 -1.50 14.37
N ARG A 333 9.88 -2.82 14.34
CA ARG A 333 9.49 -3.71 15.44
C ARG A 333 10.10 -3.23 16.75
N ASP A 334 11.40 -2.96 16.78
CA ASP A 334 12.10 -2.54 17.99
C ASP A 334 11.52 -1.22 18.56
N LYS A 335 11.11 -0.29 17.68
CA LYS A 335 10.39 0.94 18.12
C LYS A 335 9.06 0.62 18.77
N LEU A 336 8.26 -0.27 18.17
CA LEU A 336 6.95 -0.66 18.69
C LEU A 336 7.08 -1.44 20.02
N GLU A 337 8.07 -2.32 20.12
CA GLU A 337 8.40 -3.02 21.37
C GLU A 337 8.79 -2.06 22.50
N ALA A 338 9.60 -1.04 22.19
CA ALA A 338 9.97 -0.01 23.17
C ALA A 338 8.73 0.75 23.71
N ILE A 339 7.75 1.05 22.84
CA ILE A 339 6.48 1.65 23.25
C ILE A 339 5.69 0.69 24.15
N ASN A 340 5.55 -0.56 23.72
CA ASN A 340 4.84 -1.59 24.48
C ASN A 340 5.42 -1.72 25.91
N GLN A 341 6.73 -1.72 26.02
CA GLN A 341 7.44 -1.77 27.32
C GLN A 341 7.24 -0.48 28.13
N LYS A 342 7.46 0.69 27.51
CA LYS A 342 7.37 2.00 28.17
C LYS A 342 6.00 2.21 28.81
N TYR A 343 4.95 1.87 28.09
CA TYR A 343 3.56 2.08 28.51
C TYR A 343 2.91 0.84 29.14
N LYS A 344 3.65 -0.28 29.23
CA LYS A 344 3.15 -1.55 29.78
C LYS A 344 1.83 -1.98 29.14
N LEU A 345 1.76 -1.92 27.81
CA LEU A 345 0.55 -2.18 27.06
C LEU A 345 0.15 -3.68 27.11
N GLY A 346 1.11 -4.57 27.38
CA GLY A 346 0.86 -6.00 27.55
C GLY A 346 0.64 -6.77 26.27
N PHE A 347 0.96 -6.19 25.10
CA PHE A 347 0.90 -6.92 23.84
C PHE A 347 1.97 -7.99 23.79
N THR A 348 1.56 -9.23 23.58
CA THR A 348 2.44 -10.36 23.31
C THR A 348 2.80 -10.44 21.83
N ASP A 349 1.90 -10.00 20.98
CA ASP A 349 2.12 -9.79 19.56
C ASP A 349 1.82 -8.31 19.22
N LEU A 350 2.77 -7.64 18.57
CA LEU A 350 2.60 -6.25 18.17
C LEU A 350 1.53 -6.07 17.07
N THR A 351 1.11 -7.15 16.43
CA THR A 351 -0.07 -7.16 15.55
C THR A 351 -1.35 -6.83 16.30
N ASP A 352 -1.41 -7.14 17.60
CA ASP A 352 -2.54 -6.81 18.46
C ASP A 352 -2.68 -5.28 18.70
N LEU A 353 -1.63 -4.50 18.41
CA LEU A 353 -1.73 -3.03 18.38
C LEU A 353 -2.66 -2.52 17.27
N PHE A 354 -2.94 -3.36 16.26
CA PHE A 354 -3.63 -2.94 15.05
C PHE A 354 -4.93 -3.71 14.72
N PRO A 355 -5.68 -4.26 15.71
CA PRO A 355 -6.88 -5.03 15.43
C PRO A 355 -7.99 -4.23 14.75
N ILE A 356 -7.91 -2.89 14.80
CA ILE A 356 -8.94 -1.99 14.26
C ILE A 356 -8.77 -1.78 12.74
N LEU A 357 -7.56 -1.91 12.20
CA LEU A 357 -7.36 -1.76 10.76
C LEU A 357 -7.94 -2.94 9.97
N ASP A 358 -8.24 -4.05 10.68
CA ASP A 358 -8.98 -5.18 10.12
C ASP A 358 -10.51 -4.98 10.17
N ARG A 359 -10.98 -3.99 10.92
CA ARG A 359 -12.39 -3.54 10.94
C ARG A 359 -12.52 -2.21 10.18
N ASP A 360 -12.09 -2.20 8.92
CA ASP A 360 -12.47 -1.15 8.00
C ASP A 360 -14.01 -1.10 7.96
N PRO A 361 -14.65 0.01 8.35
CA PRO A 361 -16.11 0.15 8.22
C PRO A 361 -16.56 -0.02 6.76
N TYR A 362 -15.67 0.17 5.78
CA TYR A 362 -15.87 -0.26 4.40
C TYR A 362 -15.91 -1.80 4.29
N VAL A 363 -15.04 -2.54 5.00
CA VAL A 363 -15.05 -4.00 5.00
C VAL A 363 -16.30 -4.54 5.68
N GLU A 364 -16.76 -3.97 6.80
CA GLU A 364 -18.04 -4.36 7.41
C GLU A 364 -19.25 -4.01 6.51
N LYS A 365 -19.22 -2.88 5.83
CA LYS A 365 -20.23 -2.50 4.84
C LYS A 365 -20.21 -3.44 3.63
N TYR A 366 -19.02 -3.89 3.19
CA TYR A 366 -18.85 -4.85 2.10
C TYR A 366 -19.13 -6.30 2.52
N HIS A 367 -18.84 -6.70 3.75
CA HIS A 367 -19.23 -8.02 4.27
C HIS A 367 -20.75 -8.13 4.49
N GLY A 368 -21.40 -7.05 4.92
CA GLY A 368 -22.87 -6.97 4.96
C GLY A 368 -23.47 -7.15 3.56
N PHE A 369 -22.89 -6.51 2.56
CA PHE A 369 -23.32 -6.63 1.17
C PHE A 369 -23.09 -8.04 0.58
N LEU A 370 -21.96 -8.68 0.92
CA LEU A 370 -21.67 -10.07 0.47
C LEU A 370 -22.52 -11.13 1.18
N ALA A 371 -22.94 -10.87 2.43
CA ALA A 371 -23.84 -11.76 3.18
C ALA A 371 -25.27 -11.74 2.64
N GLU A 372 -25.69 -10.67 1.96
CA GLU A 372 -27.01 -10.57 1.31
C GLU A 372 -27.04 -11.24 -0.09
N TYR A 373 -25.87 -11.58 -0.67
CA TYR A 373 -25.75 -12.18 -1.99
C TYR A 373 -25.19 -13.62 -1.97
N MET A 374 -24.99 -14.21 -0.78
CA MET A 374 -24.71 -15.64 -0.59
C MET A 374 -25.92 -16.35 0.03
#